data_2a213278fa7481b7a8c435838b034895
#
_entry.id   2a213278fa7481b7a8c435838b034895
#
_cell.length_a   1.000
_cell.length_b   1.000
_cell.length_c   1.000
_cell.angle_alpha   90.00
_cell.angle_beta   90.00
_cell.angle_gamma   90.00
#
_symmetry.space_group_name_H-M   'P 1'
#
loop_
_entity.id
_entity.type
_entity.pdbx_description
1 polymer ?
#
loop_
_entity_poly.entity_id
_entity_poly.type
_entity_poly.pdbx_seq_one_letter_code
_entity_poly.pdbx_strand_id
1 'polypeptide(L)'
;MNKLTLADWQDKAASLEIEGRAFIDGASRDAHGGKTFDCVSPIDGRVLAKVADCGEADVNAAVAAARRAFDAGVWAGLNPRARKAVLLRWAALMREHLDELSLLETLDAGKPIGDTTTVDVPGAAYCVEWFAEAIDKVGGEVAPADHHLVGLVTREPVGVVAAVVPWNFPILMAAWKFGPALAAGNSVVLKPSEKSPLTAIRVAQLAYEAGMPAGVFNVVPGAGEPGKLLALHRDVDCIAFTGSTAVGKLIMQYAAQSNLKRAWLELGGKSPNIVLPDCPDLDRAAQAAAGAIFYNMGEMCTAGSRLLVHRDIKDVFIEKLVAAARAYVPGNPLDPSVSMGAIVDGIQLERVLGYIEAGRSEGRLVTGGARVKEETGGFYVEPTVFEVKPDAKIAREEIFGPVLSVIVFDDVDEAVRIANDTEYGLAAAVWTSNLTTAHDVSRRLRAGTVWVNCYDEGGDMNFPFGGYKQSGNGRDKSLHALEKYTELKSTLIRLR
;
A
#
# COMPACT_ATOMS: atom_id res chain seq x y z
N MET A 1 1.00 15.66 -25.78
CA MET A 1 0.67 14.32 -26.29
C MET A 1 -0.85 14.18 -26.28
N ASN A 2 -1.48 13.66 -27.36
CA ASN A 2 -2.90 13.33 -27.30
C ASN A 2 -3.11 12.25 -26.22
N LYS A 3 -4.11 12.46 -25.35
CA LYS A 3 -4.45 11.43 -24.34
C LYS A 3 -4.99 10.21 -25.09
N LEU A 4 -4.51 9.02 -24.73
CA LEU A 4 -5.02 7.75 -25.27
C LEU A 4 -6.51 7.62 -24.94
N THR A 5 -7.27 7.08 -25.90
CA THR A 5 -8.71 6.82 -25.75
C THR A 5 -8.95 5.42 -25.21
N LEU A 6 -10.21 5.07 -24.88
CA LEU A 6 -10.60 3.71 -24.50
C LEU A 6 -10.18 2.70 -25.57
N ALA A 7 -10.40 3.00 -26.87
CA ALA A 7 -10.02 2.11 -27.96
C ALA A 7 -8.51 1.87 -28.00
N ASP A 8 -7.70 2.94 -27.85
CA ASP A 8 -6.24 2.82 -27.82
C ASP A 8 -5.78 1.92 -26.66
N TRP A 9 -6.39 2.03 -25.48
CA TRP A 9 -6.07 1.20 -24.33
C TRP A 9 -6.51 -0.26 -24.50
N GLN A 10 -7.67 -0.49 -25.13
CA GLN A 10 -8.12 -1.84 -25.48
C GLN A 10 -7.20 -2.52 -26.48
N ASP A 11 -6.74 -1.81 -27.53
CA ASP A 11 -5.78 -2.33 -28.51
C ASP A 11 -4.43 -2.67 -27.86
N LYS A 12 -3.92 -1.79 -26.99
CA LYS A 12 -2.70 -2.06 -26.21
C LYS A 12 -2.88 -3.28 -25.29
N ALA A 13 -4.02 -3.40 -24.60
CA ALA A 13 -4.32 -4.53 -23.73
C ALA A 13 -4.44 -5.86 -24.50
N ALA A 14 -4.98 -5.83 -25.72
CA ALA A 14 -5.11 -7.01 -26.58
C ALA A 14 -3.74 -7.50 -27.11
N SER A 15 -2.76 -6.62 -27.25
CA SER A 15 -1.39 -6.93 -27.72
C SER A 15 -0.40 -7.15 -26.58
N LEU A 16 -0.82 -7.03 -25.33
CA LEU A 16 0.06 -7.13 -24.16
C LEU A 16 0.51 -8.59 -23.92
N GLU A 17 1.81 -8.82 -23.94
CA GLU A 17 2.38 -10.10 -23.52
C GLU A 17 2.55 -10.12 -22.00
N ILE A 18 1.86 -11.01 -21.31
CA ILE A 18 1.86 -11.10 -19.85
C ILE A 18 2.78 -12.23 -19.39
N GLU A 19 3.83 -11.87 -18.65
CA GLU A 19 4.71 -12.84 -17.99
C GLU A 19 4.12 -13.25 -16.63
N GLY A 20 3.89 -14.56 -16.45
CA GLY A 20 3.32 -15.13 -15.22
C GLY A 20 4.33 -15.95 -14.40
N ARG A 21 5.57 -16.15 -14.85
CA ARG A 21 6.57 -16.96 -14.14
C ARG A 21 7.16 -16.20 -12.96
N ALA A 22 7.62 -16.93 -11.94
CA ALA A 22 8.42 -16.37 -10.87
C ALA A 22 9.73 -15.78 -11.42
N PHE A 23 10.26 -14.74 -10.75
CA PHE A 23 11.57 -14.17 -11.11
C PHE A 23 12.58 -14.45 -9.98
N ILE A 24 13.48 -15.38 -10.22
CA ILE A 24 14.43 -15.84 -9.19
C ILE A 24 15.85 -15.90 -9.78
N ASP A 25 16.81 -15.32 -9.08
CA ASP A 25 18.24 -15.33 -9.43
C ASP A 25 18.49 -14.78 -10.84
N GLY A 26 17.83 -13.66 -11.18
CA GLY A 26 17.99 -12.97 -12.46
C GLY A 26 17.28 -13.64 -13.65
N ALA A 27 16.40 -14.61 -13.44
CA ALA A 27 15.70 -15.32 -14.51
C ALA A 27 14.22 -15.60 -14.19
N SER A 28 13.37 -15.54 -15.23
CA SER A 28 12.01 -16.03 -15.16
C SER A 28 12.00 -17.56 -15.09
N ARG A 29 11.25 -18.13 -14.14
CA ARG A 29 11.19 -19.57 -13.86
C ARG A 29 9.76 -20.01 -13.57
N ASP A 30 9.40 -21.19 -14.08
CA ASP A 30 8.18 -21.86 -13.65
C ASP A 30 8.28 -22.25 -12.16
N ALA A 31 7.16 -22.32 -11.47
CA ALA A 31 7.13 -22.88 -10.12
C ALA A 31 7.58 -24.34 -10.12
N HIS A 32 8.22 -24.79 -9.06
CA HIS A 32 8.62 -26.19 -8.91
C HIS A 32 7.42 -27.12 -9.07
N GLY A 33 7.54 -28.07 -10.00
CA GLY A 33 6.44 -28.97 -10.36
C GLY A 33 5.39 -28.36 -11.31
N GLY A 34 5.64 -27.18 -11.87
CA GLY A 34 4.81 -26.56 -12.90
C GLY A 34 3.43 -26.07 -12.40
N LYS A 35 3.27 -25.85 -11.10
CA LYS A 35 1.99 -25.36 -10.55
C LYS A 35 1.73 -23.92 -10.93
N THR A 36 0.48 -23.64 -11.29
CA THR A 36 0.01 -22.28 -11.61
C THR A 36 -1.35 -22.01 -11.00
N PHE A 37 -1.67 -20.72 -10.85
CA PHE A 37 -3.03 -20.25 -10.58
C PHE A 37 -3.46 -19.25 -11.65
N ASP A 38 -4.77 -19.06 -11.78
CA ASP A 38 -5.33 -18.08 -12.72
C ASP A 38 -5.29 -16.68 -12.13
N CYS A 39 -4.63 -15.75 -12.82
CA CYS A 39 -4.81 -14.32 -12.59
C CYS A 39 -6.06 -13.88 -13.35
N VAL A 40 -7.10 -13.47 -12.63
CA VAL A 40 -8.42 -13.15 -13.19
C VAL A 40 -8.63 -11.64 -13.13
N SER A 41 -9.04 -11.05 -14.26
CA SER A 41 -9.39 -9.65 -14.33
C SER A 41 -10.70 -9.35 -13.59
N PRO A 42 -10.73 -8.38 -12.65
CA PRO A 42 -11.98 -7.95 -12.02
C PRO A 42 -12.92 -7.18 -12.96
N ILE A 43 -12.41 -6.75 -14.10
CA ILE A 43 -13.14 -5.94 -15.08
C ILE A 43 -14.30 -6.74 -15.73
N ASP A 44 -14.03 -8.02 -16.06
CA ASP A 44 -14.92 -8.87 -16.86
C ASP A 44 -14.84 -10.35 -16.49
N GLY A 45 -14.06 -10.73 -15.48
CA GLY A 45 -13.91 -12.10 -15.01
C GLY A 45 -13.05 -13.00 -15.92
N ARG A 46 -12.41 -12.47 -16.96
CA ARG A 46 -11.53 -13.26 -17.84
C ARG A 46 -10.21 -13.60 -17.18
N VAL A 47 -9.63 -14.73 -17.53
CA VAL A 47 -8.27 -15.10 -17.16
C VAL A 47 -7.27 -14.31 -18.00
N LEU A 48 -6.40 -13.56 -17.33
CA LEU A 48 -5.32 -12.76 -17.96
C LEU A 48 -4.10 -13.61 -18.27
N ALA A 49 -3.68 -14.41 -17.29
CA ALA A 49 -2.49 -15.25 -17.38
C ALA A 49 -2.55 -16.42 -16.40
N LYS A 50 -1.78 -17.46 -16.68
CA LYS A 50 -1.40 -18.49 -15.72
C LYS A 50 -0.14 -18.00 -14.97
N VAL A 51 -0.24 -17.83 -13.66
CA VAL A 51 0.85 -17.34 -12.83
C VAL A 51 1.43 -18.47 -12.00
N ALA A 52 2.74 -18.48 -11.82
CA ALA A 52 3.46 -19.47 -11.04
C ALA A 52 2.93 -19.53 -9.60
N ASP A 53 2.51 -20.70 -9.12
CA ASP A 53 2.10 -20.94 -7.73
C ASP A 53 3.31 -21.51 -6.96
N CYS A 54 4.13 -20.59 -6.45
CA CYS A 54 5.39 -20.91 -5.76
C CYS A 54 5.13 -21.63 -4.45
N GLY A 55 5.87 -22.71 -4.24
CA GLY A 55 5.89 -23.49 -3.01
C GLY A 55 7.20 -23.38 -2.24
N GLU A 56 7.42 -24.32 -1.32
CA GLU A 56 8.59 -24.36 -0.44
C GLU A 56 9.91 -24.40 -1.22
N ALA A 57 9.99 -25.18 -2.31
CA ALA A 57 11.20 -25.28 -3.12
C ALA A 57 11.58 -23.96 -3.78
N ASP A 58 10.57 -23.20 -4.27
CA ASP A 58 10.76 -21.92 -4.94
C ASP A 58 11.18 -20.84 -3.92
N VAL A 59 10.52 -20.80 -2.76
CA VAL A 59 10.87 -19.87 -1.68
C VAL A 59 12.29 -20.13 -1.20
N ASN A 60 12.67 -21.40 -0.97
CA ASN A 60 14.03 -21.78 -0.58
C ASN A 60 15.05 -21.37 -1.65
N ALA A 61 14.74 -21.54 -2.95
CA ALA A 61 15.61 -21.13 -4.05
C ALA A 61 15.79 -19.60 -4.09
N ALA A 62 14.70 -18.83 -3.91
CA ALA A 62 14.75 -17.37 -3.90
C ALA A 62 15.53 -16.84 -2.70
N VAL A 63 15.28 -17.36 -1.49
CA VAL A 63 16.00 -16.97 -0.28
C VAL A 63 17.48 -17.35 -0.38
N ALA A 64 17.80 -18.55 -0.86
CA ALA A 64 19.20 -18.96 -1.09
C ALA A 64 19.93 -18.05 -2.10
N ALA A 65 19.25 -17.63 -3.18
CA ALA A 65 19.81 -16.68 -4.14
C ALA A 65 20.06 -15.31 -3.48
N ALA A 66 19.06 -14.80 -2.71
CA ALA A 66 19.17 -13.55 -1.98
C ALA A 66 20.31 -13.58 -0.95
N ARG A 67 20.45 -14.67 -0.21
CA ARG A 67 21.50 -14.87 0.80
C ARG A 67 22.88 -14.91 0.12
N ARG A 68 23.06 -15.68 -0.95
CA ARG A 68 24.34 -15.71 -1.71
C ARG A 68 24.72 -14.33 -2.22
N ALA A 69 23.79 -13.59 -2.79
CA ALA A 69 24.05 -12.24 -3.29
C ALA A 69 24.46 -11.27 -2.17
N PHE A 70 23.79 -11.36 -1.02
CA PHE A 70 24.11 -10.53 0.16
C PHE A 70 25.48 -10.88 0.73
N ASP A 71 25.74 -12.15 1.01
CA ASP A 71 26.99 -12.61 1.65
C ASP A 71 28.21 -12.39 0.74
N ALA A 72 28.03 -12.50 -0.58
CA ALA A 72 29.08 -12.16 -1.56
C ALA A 72 29.33 -10.65 -1.71
N GLY A 73 28.48 -9.81 -1.10
CA GLY A 73 28.60 -8.36 -1.14
C GLY A 73 28.42 -7.73 -2.52
N VAL A 74 27.81 -8.46 -3.48
CA VAL A 74 27.65 -7.97 -4.86
C VAL A 74 26.77 -6.74 -4.96
N TRP A 75 25.95 -6.48 -3.95
CA TRP A 75 25.09 -5.29 -3.82
C TRP A 75 25.45 -4.45 -2.59
N ALA A 76 25.47 -5.04 -1.40
CA ALA A 76 25.82 -4.37 -0.15
C ALA A 76 27.21 -3.75 -0.18
N GLY A 77 28.19 -4.44 -0.79
CA GLY A 77 29.57 -4.02 -0.92
C GLY A 77 29.83 -2.99 -2.03
N LEU A 78 28.83 -2.68 -2.86
CA LEU A 78 29.00 -1.64 -3.89
C LEU A 78 29.17 -0.26 -3.23
N ASN A 79 30.02 0.56 -3.88
CA ASN A 79 30.06 1.98 -3.56
C ASN A 79 28.63 2.56 -3.64
N PRO A 80 28.19 3.37 -2.66
CA PRO A 80 26.86 3.97 -2.64
C PRO A 80 26.43 4.64 -3.95
N ARG A 81 27.39 5.31 -4.64
CA ARG A 81 27.15 5.96 -5.94
C ARG A 81 26.82 4.94 -7.05
N ALA A 82 27.45 3.77 -7.04
CA ALA A 82 27.18 2.73 -8.03
C ALA A 82 25.79 2.11 -7.81
N ARG A 83 25.44 1.81 -6.55
CA ARG A 83 24.12 1.31 -6.18
C ARG A 83 23.01 2.31 -6.53
N LYS A 84 23.24 3.60 -6.23
CA LYS A 84 22.36 4.71 -6.63
C LYS A 84 22.11 4.74 -8.13
N ALA A 85 23.16 4.59 -8.95
CA ALA A 85 23.04 4.65 -10.40
C ALA A 85 22.12 3.54 -10.96
N VAL A 86 22.20 2.32 -10.43
CA VAL A 86 21.32 1.21 -10.81
C VAL A 86 19.87 1.51 -10.46
N LEU A 87 19.60 1.99 -9.23
CA LEU A 87 18.24 2.33 -8.79
C LEU A 87 17.63 3.48 -9.61
N LEU A 88 18.41 4.50 -9.95
CA LEU A 88 17.95 5.59 -10.81
C LEU A 88 17.63 5.09 -12.24
N ARG A 89 18.48 4.19 -12.79
CA ARG A 89 18.17 3.56 -14.09
C ARG A 89 16.90 2.72 -14.03
N TRP A 90 16.70 1.97 -12.94
CA TRP A 90 15.46 1.20 -12.74
C TRP A 90 14.23 2.10 -12.69
N ALA A 91 14.26 3.20 -11.91
CA ALA A 91 13.17 4.18 -11.87
C ALA A 91 12.91 4.80 -13.26
N ALA A 92 13.95 5.04 -14.05
CA ALA A 92 13.81 5.51 -15.43
C ALA A 92 13.13 4.47 -16.32
N LEU A 93 13.53 3.19 -16.24
CA LEU A 93 12.89 2.09 -16.95
C LEU A 93 11.41 1.94 -16.59
N MET A 94 11.05 2.06 -15.30
CA MET A 94 9.63 2.05 -14.90
C MET A 94 8.83 3.16 -15.59
N ARG A 95 9.40 4.36 -15.75
CA ARG A 95 8.76 5.47 -16.49
C ARG A 95 8.74 5.23 -18.00
N GLU A 96 9.78 4.65 -18.57
CA GLU A 96 9.84 4.26 -20.00
C GLU A 96 8.74 3.23 -20.32
N HIS A 97 8.42 2.34 -19.37
CA HIS A 97 7.38 1.30 -19.47
C HIS A 97 6.05 1.71 -18.79
N LEU A 98 5.76 3.01 -18.71
CA LEU A 98 4.57 3.52 -18.01
C LEU A 98 3.27 2.87 -18.50
N ASP A 99 3.04 2.84 -19.80
CA ASP A 99 1.81 2.31 -20.37
C ASP A 99 1.65 0.80 -20.09
N GLU A 100 2.74 0.03 -20.25
CA GLU A 100 2.76 -1.41 -19.98
C GLU A 100 2.43 -1.71 -18.51
N LEU A 101 3.14 -1.08 -17.59
CA LEU A 101 2.96 -1.27 -16.15
C LEU A 101 1.56 -0.82 -15.70
N SER A 102 1.07 0.31 -16.23
CA SER A 102 -0.27 0.80 -15.92
C SER A 102 -1.37 -0.13 -16.41
N LEU A 103 -1.21 -0.73 -17.59
CA LEU A 103 -2.14 -1.74 -18.09
C LEU A 103 -2.15 -2.99 -17.24
N LEU A 104 -0.99 -3.52 -16.86
CA LEU A 104 -0.89 -4.69 -15.98
C LEU A 104 -1.63 -4.42 -14.66
N GLU A 105 -1.38 -3.25 -14.03
CA GLU A 105 -2.01 -2.83 -12.77
C GLU A 105 -3.54 -2.66 -12.92
N THR A 106 -4.00 -2.05 -14.02
CA THR A 106 -5.44 -1.88 -14.30
C THR A 106 -6.14 -3.20 -14.55
N LEU A 107 -5.50 -4.10 -15.29
CA LEU A 107 -6.11 -5.36 -15.69
C LEU A 107 -6.26 -6.34 -14.54
N ASP A 108 -5.28 -6.43 -13.64
CA ASP A 108 -5.31 -7.39 -12.52
C ASP A 108 -5.88 -6.83 -11.22
N ALA A 109 -5.84 -5.51 -11.00
CA ALA A 109 -6.40 -4.89 -9.80
C ALA A 109 -7.75 -4.18 -10.02
N GLY A 110 -8.19 -3.96 -11.27
CA GLY A 110 -9.46 -3.28 -11.57
C GLY A 110 -9.44 -1.78 -11.41
N LYS A 111 -8.28 -1.17 -11.21
CA LYS A 111 -8.11 0.28 -11.00
C LYS A 111 -8.30 1.06 -12.31
N PRO A 112 -8.85 2.30 -12.26
CA PRO A 112 -8.91 3.15 -13.44
C PRO A 112 -7.53 3.40 -14.05
N ILE A 113 -7.42 3.31 -15.37
CA ILE A 113 -6.16 3.55 -16.11
C ILE A 113 -5.64 4.99 -15.89
N GLY A 114 -6.55 5.93 -15.63
CA GLY A 114 -6.20 7.30 -15.24
C GLY A 114 -5.37 7.34 -13.96
N ASP A 115 -5.71 6.53 -12.96
CA ASP A 115 -5.01 6.46 -11.68
C ASP A 115 -3.68 5.72 -11.80
N THR A 116 -3.65 4.58 -12.49
CA THR A 116 -2.42 3.79 -12.64
C THR A 116 -1.34 4.54 -13.43
N THR A 117 -1.75 5.35 -14.44
CA THR A 117 -0.82 6.18 -15.24
C THR A 117 -0.37 7.45 -14.53
N THR A 118 -1.13 8.01 -13.58
CA THR A 118 -0.81 9.30 -12.94
C THR A 118 -0.34 9.17 -11.50
N VAL A 119 -0.70 8.08 -10.80
CA VAL A 119 -0.40 7.87 -9.38
C VAL A 119 0.46 6.64 -9.15
N ASP A 120 0.00 5.43 -9.52
CA ASP A 120 0.62 4.18 -9.08
C ASP A 120 2.02 4.00 -9.67
N VAL A 121 2.15 3.95 -10.98
CA VAL A 121 3.45 3.72 -11.64
C VAL A 121 4.41 4.89 -11.45
N PRO A 122 4.00 6.17 -11.64
CA PRO A 122 4.86 7.32 -11.34
C PRO A 122 5.28 7.37 -9.87
N GLY A 123 4.38 7.07 -8.95
CA GLY A 123 4.65 7.05 -7.51
C GLY A 123 5.64 5.95 -7.11
N ALA A 124 5.53 4.76 -7.72
CA ALA A 124 6.48 3.66 -7.50
C ALA A 124 7.88 4.01 -8.04
N ALA A 125 7.97 4.56 -9.25
CA ALA A 125 9.23 5.02 -9.82
C ALA A 125 9.86 6.14 -8.99
N TYR A 126 9.05 7.10 -8.53
CA TYR A 126 9.50 8.18 -7.64
C TYR A 126 9.99 7.64 -6.30
N CYS A 127 9.33 6.63 -5.73
CA CYS A 127 9.78 5.99 -4.49
C CYS A 127 11.20 5.41 -4.64
N VAL A 128 11.46 4.67 -5.72
CA VAL A 128 12.80 4.12 -6.01
C VAL A 128 13.84 5.22 -6.18
N GLU A 129 13.51 6.26 -6.94
CA GLU A 129 14.36 7.43 -7.17
C GLU A 129 14.69 8.16 -5.86
N TRP A 130 13.66 8.44 -5.03
CA TRP A 130 13.83 9.12 -3.76
C TRP A 130 14.77 8.39 -2.80
N PHE A 131 14.61 7.06 -2.68
CA PHE A 131 15.52 6.27 -1.84
C PHE A 131 16.91 6.10 -2.47
N ALA A 132 17.02 6.06 -3.80
CA ALA A 132 18.32 6.11 -4.47
C ALA A 132 19.07 7.40 -4.15
N GLU A 133 18.37 8.53 -4.13
CA GLU A 133 18.95 9.82 -3.75
C GLU A 133 19.31 9.91 -2.27
N ALA A 134 18.60 9.17 -1.40
CA ALA A 134 18.84 9.14 0.04
C ALA A 134 20.09 8.33 0.44
N ILE A 135 20.60 7.43 -0.40
CA ILE A 135 21.70 6.51 -0.06
C ILE A 135 22.92 7.22 0.54
N ASP A 136 23.30 8.35 -0.02
CA ASP A 136 24.48 9.13 0.39
C ASP A 136 24.14 10.30 1.35
N LYS A 137 22.92 10.31 1.89
CA LYS A 137 22.42 11.33 2.84
C LYS A 137 22.27 10.81 4.26
N VAL A 138 22.32 9.49 4.45
CA VAL A 138 22.17 8.85 5.75
C VAL A 138 23.53 8.39 6.25
N GLY A 139 24.08 9.15 7.20
CA GLY A 139 25.38 8.89 7.81
C GLY A 139 25.29 8.01 9.05
N GLY A 140 26.48 7.67 9.58
CA GLY A 140 26.65 7.16 10.93
C GLY A 140 26.97 8.28 11.91
N GLU A 141 27.36 7.91 13.13
CA GLU A 141 27.64 8.83 14.24
C GLU A 141 29.06 8.56 14.80
N VAL A 142 29.69 9.61 15.30
CA VAL A 142 30.85 9.49 16.20
C VAL A 142 30.34 9.75 17.62
N ALA A 143 30.21 8.69 18.41
CA ALA A 143 29.64 8.77 19.74
C ALA A 143 30.68 9.37 20.74
N PRO A 144 30.24 10.17 21.72
CA PRO A 144 31.11 10.62 22.80
C PRO A 144 31.70 9.42 23.54
N ALA A 145 33.03 9.44 23.73
CA ALA A 145 33.76 8.37 24.41
C ALA A 145 34.92 8.99 25.25
N ASP A 146 35.54 8.17 26.09
CA ASP A 146 36.79 8.54 26.75
C ASP A 146 37.86 8.93 25.69
N HIS A 147 38.72 9.89 26.00
CA HIS A 147 39.77 10.40 25.09
C HIS A 147 40.77 9.30 24.62
N HIS A 148 40.78 8.13 25.26
CA HIS A 148 41.50 6.94 24.80
C HIS A 148 40.72 6.05 23.87
N LEU A 149 39.44 6.37 23.55
CA LEU A 149 38.55 5.61 22.72
C LEU A 149 37.98 6.45 21.58
N VAL A 150 37.78 5.83 20.44
CA VAL A 150 36.94 6.35 19.36
C VAL A 150 35.72 5.46 19.26
N GLY A 151 34.53 6.02 19.46
CA GLY A 151 33.25 5.34 19.29
C GLY A 151 32.61 5.66 17.95
N LEU A 152 32.40 4.66 17.12
CA LEU A 152 31.67 4.78 15.85
C LEU A 152 30.33 4.07 15.96
N VAL A 153 29.25 4.67 15.42
CA VAL A 153 27.97 4.01 15.22
C VAL A 153 27.68 3.99 13.72
N THR A 154 27.66 2.81 13.14
CA THR A 154 27.40 2.62 11.71
C THR A 154 26.02 2.01 11.50
N ARG A 155 25.41 2.29 10.33
CA ARG A 155 24.18 1.64 9.84
C ARG A 155 24.56 0.60 8.83
N GLU A 156 24.22 -0.65 9.09
CA GLU A 156 24.51 -1.77 8.20
C GLU A 156 23.20 -2.40 7.69
N PRO A 157 23.15 -2.90 6.43
CA PRO A 157 21.96 -3.60 5.95
C PRO A 157 21.69 -4.85 6.80
N VAL A 158 20.40 -5.14 7.06
CA VAL A 158 20.00 -6.30 7.90
C VAL A 158 20.31 -7.63 7.23
N GLY A 159 20.29 -7.72 5.88
CA GLY A 159 20.56 -8.96 5.14
C GLY A 159 19.52 -9.28 4.07
N VAL A 160 18.78 -10.37 4.24
CA VAL A 160 17.69 -10.79 3.35
C VAL A 160 16.36 -10.30 3.90
N VAL A 161 15.66 -9.50 3.10
CA VAL A 161 14.35 -8.93 3.43
C VAL A 161 13.26 -9.67 2.67
N ALA A 162 12.30 -10.25 3.36
CA ALA A 162 11.04 -10.68 2.76
C ALA A 162 10.06 -9.49 2.73
N ALA A 163 9.51 -9.20 1.56
CA ALA A 163 8.47 -8.20 1.36
C ALA A 163 7.19 -8.90 0.92
N VAL A 164 6.10 -8.79 1.71
CA VAL A 164 4.80 -9.37 1.39
C VAL A 164 3.80 -8.25 1.27
N VAL A 165 3.20 -8.10 0.08
CA VAL A 165 2.43 -6.91 -0.27
C VAL A 165 0.99 -7.23 -0.69
N PRO A 166 0.06 -6.29 -0.47
CA PRO A 166 -1.36 -6.44 -0.79
C PRO A 166 -1.63 -6.20 -2.28
N TRP A 167 -2.91 -6.23 -2.62
CA TRP A 167 -3.44 -6.12 -3.97
C TRP A 167 -4.02 -4.74 -4.35
N ASN A 168 -4.22 -3.84 -3.39
CA ASN A 168 -4.94 -2.59 -3.65
C ASN A 168 -4.10 -1.47 -4.31
N PHE A 169 -2.80 -1.48 -4.10
CA PHE A 169 -1.81 -0.64 -4.79
C PHE A 169 -0.57 -1.50 -5.09
N PRO A 170 -0.68 -2.48 -6.00
CA PRO A 170 0.32 -3.54 -6.16
C PRO A 170 1.76 -3.02 -6.30
N ILE A 171 2.02 -2.23 -7.34
CA ILE A 171 3.37 -1.72 -7.63
C ILE A 171 3.83 -0.69 -6.56
N LEU A 172 2.92 0.16 -6.09
CA LEU A 172 3.27 1.22 -5.14
C LEU A 172 3.62 0.66 -3.76
N MET A 173 2.81 -0.28 -3.24
CA MET A 173 3.08 -0.95 -1.96
C MET A 173 4.35 -1.80 -2.02
N ALA A 174 4.62 -2.43 -3.16
CA ALA A 174 5.88 -3.13 -3.39
C ALA A 174 7.07 -2.16 -3.35
N ALA A 175 6.97 -0.99 -4.02
CA ALA A 175 8.00 0.02 -4.04
C ALA A 175 8.34 0.58 -2.64
N TRP A 176 7.33 0.75 -1.78
CA TRP A 176 7.56 1.18 -0.39
C TRP A 176 8.35 0.16 0.44
N LYS A 177 8.42 -1.10 0.01
CA LYS A 177 9.22 -2.15 0.67
C LYS A 177 10.58 -2.30 -0.01
N PHE A 178 10.61 -2.60 -1.33
CA PHE A 178 11.87 -2.85 -2.01
C PHE A 178 12.74 -1.58 -2.18
N GLY A 179 12.14 -0.40 -2.36
CA GLY A 179 12.89 0.85 -2.52
C GLY A 179 13.87 1.12 -1.38
N PRO A 180 13.40 1.29 -0.13
CA PRO A 180 14.31 1.51 1.01
C PRO A 180 15.17 0.30 1.34
N ALA A 181 14.66 -0.95 1.18
CA ALA A 181 15.43 -2.16 1.47
C ALA A 181 16.66 -2.29 0.55
N LEU A 182 16.47 -2.12 -0.77
CA LEU A 182 17.54 -2.17 -1.76
C LEU A 182 18.48 -0.96 -1.64
N ALA A 183 17.95 0.23 -1.36
CA ALA A 183 18.78 1.42 -1.12
C ALA A 183 19.71 1.23 0.08
N ALA A 184 19.23 0.60 1.16
CA ALA A 184 20.04 0.26 2.32
C ALA A 184 21.11 -0.81 2.05
N GLY A 185 21.01 -1.56 0.94
CA GLY A 185 21.99 -2.58 0.55
C GLY A 185 21.54 -4.02 0.82
N ASN A 186 20.29 -4.25 1.16
CA ASN A 186 19.75 -5.58 1.37
C ASN A 186 19.48 -6.33 0.06
N SER A 187 19.32 -7.65 0.13
CA SER A 187 18.66 -8.45 -0.89
C SER A 187 17.19 -8.65 -0.53
N VAL A 188 16.32 -8.72 -1.53
CA VAL A 188 14.85 -8.74 -1.33
C VAL A 188 14.23 -9.96 -2.01
N VAL A 189 13.31 -10.62 -1.29
CA VAL A 189 12.37 -11.59 -1.84
C VAL A 189 10.95 -11.02 -1.68
N LEU A 190 10.33 -10.64 -2.79
CA LEU A 190 9.00 -10.05 -2.87
C LEU A 190 7.95 -11.13 -3.13
N LYS A 191 6.91 -11.17 -2.30
CA LYS A 191 5.69 -11.96 -2.51
C LYS A 191 4.54 -10.99 -2.79
N PRO A 192 4.12 -10.82 -4.07
CA PRO A 192 2.91 -10.05 -4.38
C PRO A 192 1.63 -10.80 -3.96
N SER A 193 0.51 -10.08 -3.90
CA SER A 193 -0.79 -10.75 -3.80
C SER A 193 -1.06 -11.62 -5.03
N GLU A 194 -1.73 -12.73 -4.81
CA GLU A 194 -2.22 -13.61 -5.88
C GLU A 194 -3.27 -12.94 -6.78
N LYS A 195 -3.92 -11.89 -6.28
CA LYS A 195 -4.94 -11.14 -7.01
C LYS A 195 -4.34 -10.18 -8.04
N SER A 196 -3.15 -9.62 -7.74
CA SER A 196 -2.48 -8.61 -8.58
C SER A 196 -0.95 -8.81 -8.61
N PRO A 197 -0.46 -9.91 -9.20
CA PRO A 197 0.96 -10.24 -9.18
C PRO A 197 1.75 -9.65 -10.35
N LEU A 198 1.10 -9.16 -11.39
CA LEU A 198 1.72 -8.98 -12.71
C LEU A 198 2.77 -7.87 -12.73
N THR A 199 2.48 -6.71 -12.14
CA THR A 199 3.44 -5.60 -12.08
C THR A 199 4.68 -5.94 -11.25
N ALA A 200 4.54 -6.75 -10.17
CA ALA A 200 5.67 -7.18 -9.34
C ALA A 200 6.67 -8.04 -10.13
N ILE A 201 6.17 -8.95 -10.97
CA ILE A 201 7.00 -9.78 -11.84
C ILE A 201 7.75 -8.90 -12.86
N ARG A 202 7.02 -7.98 -13.51
CA ARG A 202 7.59 -7.13 -14.56
C ARG A 202 8.65 -6.17 -14.03
N VAL A 203 8.43 -5.53 -12.89
CA VAL A 203 9.42 -4.61 -12.31
C VAL A 203 10.69 -5.31 -11.86
N ALA A 204 10.64 -6.61 -11.50
CA ALA A 204 11.83 -7.38 -11.20
C ALA A 204 12.70 -7.63 -12.46
N GLN A 205 12.08 -7.89 -13.61
CA GLN A 205 12.78 -7.97 -14.89
C GLN A 205 13.45 -6.64 -15.23
N LEU A 206 12.72 -5.51 -15.06
CA LEU A 206 13.27 -4.16 -15.28
C LEU A 206 14.42 -3.83 -14.32
N ALA A 207 14.37 -4.32 -13.08
CA ALA A 207 15.48 -4.16 -12.13
C ALA A 207 16.75 -4.86 -12.62
N TYR A 208 16.62 -6.08 -13.13
CA TYR A 208 17.74 -6.84 -13.71
C TYR A 208 18.28 -6.16 -14.97
N GLU A 209 17.40 -5.67 -15.84
CA GLU A 209 17.76 -4.88 -17.03
C GLU A 209 18.50 -3.57 -16.66
N ALA A 210 18.15 -2.95 -15.53
CA ALA A 210 18.84 -1.77 -15.01
C ALA A 210 20.26 -2.07 -14.50
N GLY A 211 20.66 -3.35 -14.43
CA GLY A 211 21.98 -3.80 -13.96
C GLY A 211 22.00 -4.24 -12.49
N MET A 212 20.86 -4.51 -11.88
CA MET A 212 20.80 -5.10 -10.55
C MET A 212 21.34 -6.54 -10.62
N PRO A 213 22.29 -6.94 -9.74
CA PRO A 213 22.88 -8.27 -9.80
C PRO A 213 21.84 -9.38 -9.54
N ALA A 214 22.04 -10.54 -10.18
CA ALA A 214 21.20 -11.73 -9.92
C ALA A 214 21.14 -12.06 -8.43
N GLY A 215 19.98 -12.50 -7.94
CA GLY A 215 19.74 -12.83 -6.55
C GLY A 215 19.41 -11.63 -5.65
N VAL A 216 19.75 -10.39 -6.02
CA VAL A 216 19.49 -9.20 -5.19
C VAL A 216 17.99 -8.91 -5.07
N PHE A 217 17.22 -9.08 -6.15
CA PHE A 217 15.78 -8.91 -6.15
C PHE A 217 15.10 -10.11 -6.81
N ASN A 218 14.19 -10.76 -6.04
CA ASN A 218 13.49 -11.97 -6.42
C ASN A 218 11.99 -11.80 -6.19
N VAL A 219 11.16 -12.43 -7.02
CA VAL A 219 9.69 -12.40 -6.90
C VAL A 219 9.14 -13.83 -6.92
N VAL A 220 8.40 -14.18 -5.88
CA VAL A 220 7.77 -15.49 -5.69
C VAL A 220 6.24 -15.34 -5.58
N PRO A 221 5.51 -15.38 -6.72
CA PRO A 221 4.05 -15.34 -6.71
C PRO A 221 3.45 -16.58 -6.03
N GLY A 222 2.19 -16.50 -5.65
CA GLY A 222 1.43 -17.58 -5.02
C GLY A 222 0.44 -17.04 -4.01
N ALA A 223 -0.45 -17.90 -3.52
CA ALA A 223 -1.44 -17.55 -2.51
C ALA A 223 -0.80 -17.24 -1.13
N GLY A 224 -1.39 -17.66 -0.03
CA GLY A 224 -0.86 -17.37 1.31
C GLY A 224 0.41 -18.14 1.70
N GLU A 225 0.64 -19.31 1.10
CA GLU A 225 1.71 -20.24 1.53
C GLU A 225 3.13 -19.66 1.35
N PRO A 226 3.52 -19.04 0.21
CA PRO A 226 4.85 -18.42 0.09
C PRO A 226 5.11 -17.34 1.16
N GLY A 227 4.08 -16.55 1.52
CA GLY A 227 4.18 -15.54 2.58
C GLY A 227 4.45 -16.14 3.96
N LYS A 228 3.77 -17.23 4.30
CA LYS A 228 4.01 -18.00 5.53
C LYS A 228 5.41 -18.61 5.54
N LEU A 229 5.83 -19.23 4.44
CA LEU A 229 7.16 -19.83 4.29
C LEU A 229 8.27 -18.80 4.47
N LEU A 230 8.15 -17.62 3.85
CA LEU A 230 9.09 -16.51 4.04
C LEU A 230 9.15 -16.05 5.50
N ALA A 231 8.00 -15.94 6.17
CA ALA A 231 7.96 -15.54 7.58
C ALA A 231 8.61 -16.57 8.51
N LEU A 232 8.51 -17.87 8.19
CA LEU A 232 9.13 -18.98 8.92
C LEU A 232 10.60 -19.22 8.55
N HIS A 233 11.07 -18.72 7.40
CA HIS A 233 12.40 -19.06 6.87
C HIS A 233 13.52 -18.47 7.73
N ARG A 234 14.48 -19.31 8.16
CA ARG A 234 15.54 -18.90 9.09
C ARG A 234 16.60 -17.98 8.47
N ASP A 235 16.79 -18.04 7.14
CA ASP A 235 17.74 -17.19 6.42
C ASP A 235 17.10 -15.88 5.89
N VAL A 236 15.90 -15.56 6.36
CA VAL A 236 15.28 -14.24 6.20
C VAL A 236 15.52 -13.44 7.49
N ASP A 237 16.13 -12.27 7.39
CA ASP A 237 16.53 -11.45 8.53
C ASP A 237 15.46 -10.45 8.96
N CYS A 238 14.60 -10.04 8.02
CA CYS A 238 13.53 -9.09 8.27
C CYS A 238 12.33 -9.41 7.36
N ILE A 239 11.10 -9.23 7.86
CA ILE A 239 9.89 -9.30 7.06
C ILE A 239 9.13 -7.97 7.14
N ALA A 240 8.83 -7.39 5.98
CA ALA A 240 7.97 -6.22 5.82
C ALA A 240 6.66 -6.66 5.15
N PHE A 241 5.57 -6.45 5.85
CA PHE A 241 4.24 -6.89 5.45
C PHE A 241 3.29 -5.69 5.34
N THR A 242 2.49 -5.64 4.29
CA THR A 242 1.29 -4.81 4.23
C THR A 242 0.10 -5.69 3.87
N GLY A 243 -1.00 -5.57 4.62
CA GLY A 243 -2.21 -6.35 4.38
C GLY A 243 -3.19 -6.31 5.55
N SER A 244 -4.05 -7.33 5.68
CA SER A 244 -5.05 -7.36 6.75
C SER A 244 -4.43 -7.55 8.14
N THR A 245 -5.08 -6.99 9.17
CA THR A 245 -4.67 -7.15 10.57
C THR A 245 -4.61 -8.62 11.00
N ALA A 246 -5.54 -9.45 10.52
CA ALA A 246 -5.55 -10.88 10.82
C ALA A 246 -4.27 -11.58 10.31
N VAL A 247 -3.87 -11.32 9.06
CA VAL A 247 -2.65 -11.89 8.48
C VAL A 247 -1.40 -11.29 9.14
N GLY A 248 -1.40 -9.99 9.47
CA GLY A 248 -0.29 -9.36 10.20
C GLY A 248 0.00 -10.05 11.54
N LYS A 249 -1.04 -10.45 12.30
CA LYS A 249 -0.89 -11.23 13.54
C LYS A 249 -0.24 -12.59 13.28
N LEU A 250 -0.59 -13.27 12.17
CA LEU A 250 0.04 -14.54 11.79
C LEU A 250 1.52 -14.34 11.41
N ILE A 251 1.85 -13.29 10.67
CA ILE A 251 3.25 -12.95 10.32
C ILE A 251 4.11 -12.77 11.58
N MET A 252 3.61 -12.07 12.60
CA MET A 252 4.31 -11.93 13.89
C MET A 252 4.50 -13.28 14.58
N GLN A 253 3.47 -14.15 14.59
CA GLN A 253 3.56 -15.49 15.15
C GLN A 253 4.63 -16.34 14.45
N TYR A 254 4.66 -16.33 13.11
CA TYR A 254 5.65 -17.05 12.31
C TYR A 254 7.07 -16.51 12.53
N ALA A 255 7.25 -15.21 12.59
CA ALA A 255 8.54 -14.59 12.89
C ALA A 255 9.05 -15.01 14.28
N ALA A 256 8.18 -15.05 15.30
CA ALA A 256 8.52 -15.51 16.65
C ALA A 256 8.87 -17.01 16.70
N GLN A 257 8.21 -17.84 15.89
CA GLN A 257 8.46 -19.30 15.81
C GLN A 257 9.75 -19.64 15.04
N SER A 258 10.31 -18.71 14.26
CA SER A 258 11.50 -18.94 13.45
C SER A 258 12.80 -18.47 14.15
N ASN A 259 13.35 -17.36 13.74
CA ASN A 259 14.62 -16.80 14.19
C ASN A 259 14.50 -15.44 14.90
N LEU A 260 13.32 -15.06 15.37
CA LEU A 260 13.01 -13.77 15.98
C LEU A 260 13.26 -12.58 15.06
N LYS A 261 13.16 -12.79 13.73
CA LYS A 261 13.29 -11.68 12.76
C LYS A 261 12.31 -10.57 13.06
N ARG A 262 12.70 -9.34 12.79
CA ARG A 262 11.79 -8.18 12.90
C ARG A 262 10.68 -8.28 11.88
N ALA A 263 9.43 -8.15 12.34
CA ALA A 263 8.24 -8.08 11.51
C ALA A 263 7.69 -6.65 11.54
N TRP A 264 7.81 -5.96 10.41
CA TRP A 264 7.28 -4.62 10.21
C TRP A 264 5.96 -4.69 9.48
N LEU A 265 4.91 -4.16 10.09
CA LEU A 265 3.54 -4.36 9.68
C LEU A 265 2.87 -3.03 9.35
N GLU A 266 2.27 -2.95 8.17
CA GLU A 266 1.31 -1.93 7.78
C GLU A 266 -0.04 -2.62 7.56
N LEU A 267 -1.04 -2.26 8.35
CA LEU A 267 -2.29 -3.02 8.44
C LEU A 267 -3.50 -2.12 8.17
N GLY A 268 -4.70 -2.64 8.44
CA GLY A 268 -5.94 -1.98 8.16
C GLY A 268 -6.19 -0.68 8.91
N GLY A 269 -7.25 0.01 8.53
CA GLY A 269 -7.68 1.26 9.12
C GLY A 269 -9.20 1.40 9.20
N LYS A 270 -9.65 2.31 10.04
CA LYS A 270 -11.03 2.80 10.11
C LYS A 270 -11.00 4.30 10.39
N SER A 271 -10.43 5.02 9.44
CA SER A 271 -9.99 6.41 9.64
C SER A 271 -11.17 7.37 9.80
N PRO A 272 -11.19 8.21 10.86
CA PRO A 272 -12.17 9.25 11.03
C PRO A 272 -11.83 10.50 10.21
N ASN A 273 -12.83 11.10 9.57
CA ASN A 273 -12.79 12.40 8.92
C ASN A 273 -13.80 13.31 9.64
N ILE A 274 -13.31 14.29 10.41
CA ILE A 274 -14.13 15.11 11.33
C ILE A 274 -14.40 16.46 10.69
N VAL A 275 -15.67 16.84 10.55
CA VAL A 275 -16.09 18.14 10.01
C VAL A 275 -16.79 18.96 11.10
N LEU A 276 -16.13 20.01 11.56
CA LEU A 276 -16.64 20.93 12.59
C LEU A 276 -17.54 22.02 11.98
N PRO A 277 -18.40 22.67 12.78
CA PRO A 277 -19.36 23.66 12.28
C PRO A 277 -18.69 24.91 11.68
N ASP A 278 -17.46 25.19 12.07
CA ASP A 278 -16.63 26.29 11.56
C ASP A 278 -15.73 25.87 10.39
N CYS A 279 -16.04 24.76 9.73
CA CYS A 279 -15.30 24.30 8.54
C CYS A 279 -15.17 25.44 7.50
N PRO A 280 -13.95 25.76 7.02
CA PRO A 280 -13.74 26.92 6.18
C PRO A 280 -14.38 26.80 4.78
N ASP A 281 -14.59 25.58 4.29
CA ASP A 281 -15.17 25.30 2.98
C ASP A 281 -15.87 23.93 2.99
N LEU A 282 -17.20 23.94 3.10
CA LEU A 282 -18.00 22.70 3.16
C LEU A 282 -18.02 21.97 1.80
N ASP A 283 -17.91 22.67 0.68
CA ASP A 283 -17.89 22.04 -0.65
C ASP A 283 -16.60 21.26 -0.85
N ARG A 284 -15.46 21.87 -0.53
CA ARG A 284 -14.15 21.20 -0.57
C ARG A 284 -14.10 20.03 0.42
N ALA A 285 -14.61 20.22 1.62
CA ALA A 285 -14.64 19.14 2.63
C ALA A 285 -15.51 17.95 2.17
N ALA A 286 -16.64 18.20 1.52
CA ALA A 286 -17.50 17.15 0.96
C ALA A 286 -16.86 16.43 -0.23
N GLN A 287 -16.20 17.17 -1.13
CA GLN A 287 -15.42 16.57 -2.23
C GLN A 287 -14.27 15.70 -1.70
N ALA A 288 -13.52 16.21 -0.73
CA ALA A 288 -12.45 15.46 -0.09
C ALA A 288 -12.97 14.22 0.67
N ALA A 289 -14.13 14.32 1.33
CA ALA A 289 -14.76 13.18 2.01
C ALA A 289 -15.21 12.11 1.00
N ALA A 290 -15.76 12.49 -0.15
CA ALA A 290 -16.10 11.56 -1.22
C ALA A 290 -14.83 10.91 -1.82
N GLY A 291 -13.79 11.68 -2.10
CA GLY A 291 -12.50 11.17 -2.56
C GLY A 291 -11.87 10.21 -1.56
N ALA A 292 -11.90 10.53 -0.28
CA ALA A 292 -11.33 9.74 0.79
C ALA A 292 -11.90 8.30 0.90
N ILE A 293 -13.10 8.06 0.35
CA ILE A 293 -13.76 6.75 0.44
C ILE A 293 -14.03 6.11 -0.93
N PHE A 294 -14.23 6.89 -2.00
CA PHE A 294 -14.60 6.32 -3.29
C PHE A 294 -13.43 6.19 -4.26
N TYR A 295 -12.33 6.94 -4.05
CA TYR A 295 -11.08 6.70 -4.75
C TYR A 295 -10.63 5.25 -4.56
N ASN A 296 -10.07 4.66 -5.60
CA ASN A 296 -9.68 3.26 -5.63
C ASN A 296 -10.77 2.30 -5.09
N MET A 297 -12.04 2.56 -5.40
CA MET A 297 -13.20 1.75 -4.97
C MET A 297 -13.31 1.59 -3.44
N GLY A 298 -12.69 2.49 -2.66
CA GLY A 298 -12.60 2.38 -1.20
C GLY A 298 -11.64 1.29 -0.70
N GLU A 299 -10.89 0.68 -1.57
CA GLU A 299 -9.89 -0.34 -1.29
C GLU A 299 -8.57 0.30 -0.84
N MET A 300 -8.66 1.15 0.19
CA MET A 300 -7.57 1.92 0.77
C MET A 300 -7.47 1.71 2.28
N CYS A 301 -6.26 1.50 2.77
CA CYS A 301 -6.01 1.39 4.22
C CYS A 301 -6.29 2.72 4.95
N THR A 302 -6.04 3.87 4.28
CA THR A 302 -6.30 5.22 4.79
C THR A 302 -7.73 5.71 4.53
N ALA A 303 -8.60 4.91 3.89
CA ALA A 303 -9.95 5.36 3.53
C ALA A 303 -10.65 6.08 4.69
N GLY A 304 -11.17 7.28 4.44
CA GLY A 304 -11.92 8.08 5.39
C GLY A 304 -13.33 7.51 5.63
N SER A 305 -13.39 6.23 5.98
CA SER A 305 -14.61 5.41 6.01
C SER A 305 -15.57 5.74 7.16
N ARG A 306 -15.14 6.56 8.13
CA ARG A 306 -16.00 7.18 9.14
C ARG A 306 -15.99 8.68 8.98
N LEU A 307 -17.07 9.26 8.50
CA LEU A 307 -17.28 10.69 8.41
C LEU A 307 -18.04 11.17 9.64
N LEU A 308 -17.39 11.91 10.51
CA LEU A 308 -17.98 12.52 11.68
C LEU A 308 -18.40 13.96 11.36
N VAL A 309 -19.69 14.28 11.44
CA VAL A 309 -20.23 15.60 11.08
C VAL A 309 -20.97 16.21 12.27
N HIS A 310 -20.64 17.47 12.58
CA HIS A 310 -21.33 18.19 13.64
C HIS A 310 -22.83 18.38 13.29
N ARG A 311 -23.71 18.24 14.30
CA ARG A 311 -25.15 18.26 14.15
C ARG A 311 -25.68 19.49 13.39
N ASP A 312 -25.12 20.66 13.67
CA ASP A 312 -25.60 21.93 13.10
C ASP A 312 -25.41 22.05 11.59
N ILE A 313 -24.45 21.28 11.03
CA ILE A 313 -24.13 21.31 9.58
C ILE A 313 -24.50 20.02 8.86
N LYS A 314 -25.02 19.01 9.58
CA LYS A 314 -25.21 17.65 9.08
C LYS A 314 -25.99 17.62 7.76
N ASP A 315 -27.17 18.23 7.73
CA ASP A 315 -28.08 18.09 6.58
C ASP A 315 -27.49 18.73 5.33
N VAL A 316 -26.94 19.94 5.47
CA VAL A 316 -26.25 20.65 4.38
C VAL A 316 -25.01 19.90 3.91
N PHE A 317 -24.26 19.32 4.85
CA PHE A 317 -23.05 18.57 4.49
C PHE A 317 -23.39 17.27 3.76
N ILE A 318 -24.40 16.52 4.21
CA ILE A 318 -24.85 15.28 3.56
C ILE A 318 -25.34 15.56 2.13
N GLU A 319 -26.06 16.66 1.91
CA GLU A 319 -26.48 17.07 0.54
C GLU A 319 -25.27 17.29 -0.37
N LYS A 320 -24.26 18.03 0.10
CA LYS A 320 -23.01 18.27 -0.65
C LYS A 320 -22.23 16.99 -0.87
N LEU A 321 -22.14 16.11 0.12
CA LEU A 321 -21.49 14.80 0.01
C LEU A 321 -22.14 13.91 -1.05
N VAL A 322 -23.48 13.84 -1.07
CA VAL A 322 -24.22 13.07 -2.09
C VAL A 322 -23.97 13.65 -3.49
N ALA A 323 -23.92 14.99 -3.61
CA ALA A 323 -23.59 15.64 -4.87
C ALA A 323 -22.15 15.29 -5.33
N ALA A 324 -21.17 15.31 -4.42
CA ALA A 324 -19.79 14.93 -4.71
C ALA A 324 -19.65 13.43 -5.06
N ALA A 325 -20.38 12.54 -4.38
CA ALA A 325 -20.38 11.10 -4.65
C ALA A 325 -20.82 10.75 -6.08
N ARG A 326 -21.67 11.58 -6.70
CA ARG A 326 -22.12 11.37 -8.10
C ARG A 326 -20.99 11.45 -9.14
N ALA A 327 -19.84 12.01 -8.79
CA ALA A 327 -18.67 12.01 -9.67
C ALA A 327 -17.98 10.65 -9.76
N TYR A 328 -18.27 9.75 -8.83
CA TYR A 328 -17.69 8.40 -8.75
C TYR A 328 -18.65 7.38 -9.38
N VAL A 329 -18.58 7.26 -10.69
CA VAL A 329 -19.44 6.33 -11.46
C VAL A 329 -18.63 5.08 -11.81
N PRO A 330 -19.08 3.89 -11.38
CA PRO A 330 -18.41 2.65 -11.78
C PRO A 330 -18.44 2.44 -13.29
N GLY A 331 -17.28 2.22 -13.87
CA GLY A 331 -17.11 2.09 -15.32
C GLY A 331 -15.98 1.16 -15.72
N ASN A 332 -15.80 0.99 -17.04
CA ASN A 332 -14.67 0.20 -17.56
C ASN A 332 -13.35 0.88 -17.18
N PRO A 333 -12.48 0.24 -16.38
CA PRO A 333 -11.23 0.84 -15.93
C PRO A 333 -10.26 1.26 -17.04
N LEU A 334 -10.39 0.69 -18.23
CA LEU A 334 -9.59 1.09 -19.40
C LEU A 334 -10.05 2.42 -20.03
N ASP A 335 -11.20 2.97 -19.62
CA ASP A 335 -11.67 4.27 -20.07
C ASP A 335 -11.03 5.38 -19.21
N PRO A 336 -10.21 6.27 -19.79
CA PRO A 336 -9.54 7.35 -19.04
C PRO A 336 -10.48 8.36 -18.38
N SER A 337 -11.76 8.36 -18.75
CA SER A 337 -12.78 9.23 -18.15
C SER A 337 -13.42 8.64 -16.89
N VAL A 338 -13.19 7.36 -16.62
CA VAL A 338 -13.76 6.64 -15.47
C VAL A 338 -13.00 6.97 -14.20
N SER A 339 -13.74 7.32 -13.15
CA SER A 339 -13.20 7.66 -11.83
C SER A 339 -13.33 6.53 -10.80
N MET A 340 -14.04 5.45 -11.13
CA MET A 340 -14.23 4.31 -10.24
C MET A 340 -14.25 3.02 -11.05
N GLY A 341 -13.34 2.11 -10.70
CA GLY A 341 -13.15 0.84 -11.38
C GLY A 341 -13.95 -0.33 -10.77
N ALA A 342 -13.40 -1.53 -10.87
CA ALA A 342 -13.98 -2.75 -10.32
C ALA A 342 -13.36 -3.10 -8.97
N ILE A 343 -14.14 -3.71 -8.06
CA ILE A 343 -13.66 -4.39 -6.84
C ILE A 343 -12.74 -5.54 -7.26
N VAL A 344 -11.66 -5.74 -6.55
CA VAL A 344 -10.55 -6.62 -6.97
C VAL A 344 -10.96 -8.07 -7.31
N ASP A 345 -11.93 -8.64 -6.64
CA ASP A 345 -12.45 -9.98 -6.92
C ASP A 345 -13.86 -10.23 -6.36
N GLY A 346 -14.43 -11.40 -6.69
CA GLY A 346 -15.75 -11.80 -6.20
C GLY A 346 -15.82 -11.99 -4.69
N ILE A 347 -14.75 -12.41 -4.04
CA ILE A 347 -14.72 -12.59 -2.56
C ILE A 347 -14.84 -11.24 -1.88
N GLN A 348 -14.12 -10.24 -2.36
CA GLN A 348 -14.19 -8.88 -1.82
C GLN A 348 -15.54 -8.22 -2.16
N LEU A 349 -16.07 -8.46 -3.36
CA LEU A 349 -17.42 -8.00 -3.73
C LEU A 349 -18.47 -8.52 -2.73
N GLU A 350 -18.52 -9.83 -2.48
CA GLU A 350 -19.47 -10.44 -1.54
C GLU A 350 -19.29 -9.88 -0.12
N ARG A 351 -18.05 -9.66 0.30
CA ARG A 351 -17.75 -8.98 1.58
C ARG A 351 -18.36 -7.58 1.63
N VAL A 352 -18.16 -6.76 0.61
CA VAL A 352 -18.71 -5.39 0.54
C VAL A 352 -20.23 -5.41 0.55
N LEU A 353 -20.87 -6.28 -0.24
CA LEU A 353 -22.32 -6.42 -0.28
C LEU A 353 -22.88 -6.88 1.08
N GLY A 354 -22.20 -7.79 1.77
CA GLY A 354 -22.58 -8.21 3.12
C GLY A 354 -22.55 -7.07 4.14
N TYR A 355 -21.59 -6.14 4.03
CA TYR A 355 -21.57 -4.94 4.88
C TYR A 355 -22.64 -3.92 4.48
N ILE A 356 -22.98 -3.81 3.20
CA ILE A 356 -24.12 -2.96 2.75
C ILE A 356 -25.43 -3.46 3.37
N GLU A 357 -25.66 -4.78 3.38
CA GLU A 357 -26.84 -5.35 4.02
C GLU A 357 -26.85 -5.16 5.55
N ALA A 358 -25.68 -5.30 6.20
CA ALA A 358 -25.56 -4.93 7.62
C ALA A 358 -25.92 -3.45 7.86
N GLY A 359 -25.41 -2.56 7.00
CA GLY A 359 -25.71 -1.12 7.05
C GLY A 359 -27.21 -0.81 6.91
N ARG A 360 -27.93 -1.54 6.04
CA ARG A 360 -29.39 -1.40 5.87
C ARG A 360 -30.15 -1.75 7.14
N SER A 361 -29.63 -2.70 7.94
CA SER A 361 -30.26 -3.11 9.20
C SER A 361 -29.92 -2.20 10.39
N GLU A 362 -28.80 -1.47 10.32
CA GLU A 362 -28.25 -0.70 11.45
C GLU A 362 -28.40 0.82 11.29
N GLY A 363 -28.77 1.30 10.09
CA GLY A 363 -28.80 2.73 9.81
C GLY A 363 -29.68 3.13 8.64
N ARG A 364 -29.56 4.38 8.23
CA ARG A 364 -30.28 4.95 7.10
C ARG A 364 -29.39 4.98 5.86
N LEU A 365 -29.77 4.25 4.82
CA LEU A 365 -29.14 4.40 3.51
C LEU A 365 -29.41 5.81 2.95
N VAL A 366 -28.35 6.54 2.64
CA VAL A 366 -28.42 7.89 2.06
C VAL A 366 -28.37 7.83 0.55
N THR A 367 -27.45 7.03 -0.02
CA THR A 367 -27.31 6.82 -1.47
C THR A 367 -26.57 5.52 -1.78
N GLY A 368 -26.71 4.99 -2.99
CA GLY A 368 -26.03 3.78 -3.47
C GLY A 368 -26.60 2.47 -2.90
N GLY A 369 -25.74 1.50 -2.70
CA GLY A 369 -26.05 0.23 -2.06
C GLY A 369 -26.39 -0.91 -3.03
N ALA A 370 -26.09 -0.76 -4.32
CA ALA A 370 -26.32 -1.81 -5.30
C ALA A 370 -25.03 -2.31 -5.95
N ARG A 371 -25.01 -3.58 -6.29
CA ARG A 371 -24.13 -4.14 -7.32
C ARG A 371 -24.61 -3.61 -8.67
N VAL A 372 -23.68 -3.25 -9.55
CA VAL A 372 -23.98 -2.73 -10.89
C VAL A 372 -23.13 -3.43 -11.94
N LYS A 373 -23.47 -3.24 -13.23
CA LYS A 373 -22.73 -3.79 -14.38
C LYS A 373 -22.51 -5.31 -14.34
N GLU A 374 -23.45 -6.05 -13.81
CA GLU A 374 -23.39 -7.53 -13.71
C GLU A 374 -23.25 -8.20 -15.08
N GLU A 375 -23.80 -7.56 -16.12
CA GLU A 375 -23.74 -8.00 -17.50
C GLU A 375 -22.31 -8.08 -18.08
N THR A 376 -21.34 -7.38 -17.45
CA THR A 376 -19.93 -7.42 -17.87
C THR A 376 -19.19 -8.67 -17.40
N GLY A 377 -19.73 -9.37 -16.39
CA GLY A 377 -19.03 -10.42 -15.66
C GLY A 377 -18.07 -9.90 -14.59
N GLY A 378 -17.90 -8.57 -14.48
CA GLY A 378 -17.01 -7.92 -13.52
C GLY A 378 -17.65 -7.62 -12.15
N PHE A 379 -16.89 -6.96 -11.30
CA PHE A 379 -17.20 -6.78 -9.86
C PHE A 379 -17.39 -5.30 -9.51
N TYR A 380 -18.56 -4.74 -9.76
CA TYR A 380 -18.82 -3.30 -9.60
C TYR A 380 -19.89 -3.03 -8.53
N VAL A 381 -19.64 -2.02 -7.68
CA VAL A 381 -20.53 -1.58 -6.61
C VAL A 381 -20.67 -0.06 -6.65
N GLU A 382 -21.87 0.45 -6.40
CA GLU A 382 -22.11 1.89 -6.31
C GLU A 382 -21.42 2.53 -5.09
N PRO A 383 -20.98 3.81 -5.20
CA PRO A 383 -20.65 4.62 -4.03
C PRO A 383 -21.80 4.61 -3.03
N THR A 384 -21.54 4.14 -1.82
CA THR A 384 -22.59 3.87 -0.84
C THR A 384 -22.36 4.68 0.43
N VAL A 385 -23.40 5.37 0.89
CA VAL A 385 -23.36 6.22 2.09
C VAL A 385 -24.48 5.82 3.05
N PHE A 386 -24.11 5.55 4.29
CA PHE A 386 -25.07 5.32 5.38
C PHE A 386 -24.93 6.38 6.49
N GLU A 387 -26.02 6.81 7.06
CA GLU A 387 -26.04 7.50 8.37
C GLU A 387 -26.29 6.45 9.44
N VAL A 388 -25.35 6.34 10.40
CA VAL A 388 -25.34 5.27 11.41
C VAL A 388 -24.92 5.80 12.78
N LYS A 389 -25.14 4.99 13.82
CA LYS A 389 -24.59 5.23 15.16
C LYS A 389 -23.12 4.78 15.21
N PRO A 390 -22.32 5.31 16.19
CA PRO A 390 -20.91 4.94 16.33
C PRO A 390 -20.65 3.45 16.59
N ASP A 391 -21.61 2.74 17.16
CA ASP A 391 -21.54 1.31 17.51
C ASP A 391 -21.96 0.36 16.39
N ALA A 392 -22.49 0.89 15.27
CA ALA A 392 -22.86 0.09 14.11
C ALA A 392 -21.65 -0.70 13.56
N LYS A 393 -21.89 -1.93 13.12
CA LYS A 393 -20.84 -2.81 12.57
C LYS A 393 -20.05 -2.13 11.45
N ILE A 394 -20.76 -1.47 10.52
CA ILE A 394 -20.12 -0.77 9.40
C ILE A 394 -19.31 0.47 9.81
N ALA A 395 -19.53 1.01 11.03
CA ALA A 395 -18.74 2.09 11.60
C ALA A 395 -17.50 1.60 12.37
N ARG A 396 -17.44 0.32 12.74
CA ARG A 396 -16.37 -0.25 13.57
C ARG A 396 -15.40 -1.14 12.79
N GLU A 397 -15.92 -1.94 11.86
CA GLU A 397 -15.12 -2.90 11.10
C GLU A 397 -14.63 -2.31 9.78
N GLU A 398 -13.44 -2.71 9.36
CA GLU A 398 -12.87 -2.34 8.06
C GLU A 398 -13.61 -3.10 6.94
N ILE A 399 -14.30 -2.37 6.07
CA ILE A 399 -15.03 -2.93 4.93
C ILE A 399 -14.09 -3.18 3.74
N PHE A 400 -13.20 -2.21 3.49
CA PHE A 400 -12.29 -2.17 2.36
C PHE A 400 -13.04 -2.15 1.02
N GLY A 401 -13.95 -1.19 0.89
CA GLY A 401 -14.85 -1.01 -0.24
C GLY A 401 -15.54 0.35 -0.18
N PRO A 402 -16.34 0.72 -1.19
CA PRO A 402 -16.89 2.08 -1.36
C PRO A 402 -18.10 2.34 -0.46
N VAL A 403 -17.96 2.15 0.85
CA VAL A 403 -19.03 2.28 1.84
C VAL A 403 -18.62 3.24 2.94
N LEU A 404 -19.32 4.38 3.03
CA LEU A 404 -19.10 5.44 4.00
C LEU A 404 -20.11 5.37 5.15
N SER A 405 -19.62 5.46 6.37
CA SER A 405 -20.41 5.61 7.60
C SER A 405 -20.39 7.06 8.06
N VAL A 406 -21.54 7.77 7.98
CA VAL A 406 -21.72 9.12 8.51
C VAL A 406 -22.21 9.01 9.95
N ILE A 407 -21.51 9.65 10.86
CA ILE A 407 -21.77 9.65 12.30
C ILE A 407 -21.96 11.09 12.75
N VAL A 408 -23.03 11.38 13.46
CA VAL A 408 -23.35 12.71 13.98
C VAL A 408 -22.78 12.87 15.38
N PHE A 409 -22.21 14.04 15.68
CA PHE A 409 -21.73 14.41 17.02
C PHE A 409 -22.16 15.82 17.40
N ASP A 410 -22.10 16.14 18.71
CA ASP A 410 -22.59 17.40 19.27
C ASP A 410 -21.48 18.36 19.69
N ASP A 411 -20.30 17.87 20.07
CA ASP A 411 -19.15 18.70 20.45
C ASP A 411 -17.81 18.06 20.10
N VAL A 412 -16.72 18.83 20.19
CA VAL A 412 -15.36 18.41 19.83
C VAL A 412 -14.86 17.25 20.68
N ASP A 413 -15.21 17.21 21.97
CA ASP A 413 -14.77 16.14 22.87
C ASP A 413 -15.45 14.82 22.52
N GLU A 414 -16.72 14.85 22.15
CA GLU A 414 -17.44 13.70 21.62
C GLU A 414 -16.83 13.23 20.30
N ALA A 415 -16.55 14.14 19.35
CA ALA A 415 -15.93 13.80 18.09
C ALA A 415 -14.59 13.07 18.29
N VAL A 416 -13.72 13.60 19.15
CA VAL A 416 -12.43 12.98 19.47
C VAL A 416 -12.60 11.62 20.15
N ARG A 417 -13.57 11.49 21.05
CA ARG A 417 -13.89 10.20 21.71
C ARG A 417 -14.32 9.15 20.67
N ILE A 418 -15.28 9.49 19.81
CA ILE A 418 -15.75 8.59 18.73
C ILE A 418 -14.61 8.27 17.76
N ALA A 419 -13.83 9.25 17.37
CA ALA A 419 -12.70 9.08 16.46
C ALA A 419 -11.69 8.05 17.00
N ASN A 420 -11.38 8.10 18.29
CA ASN A 420 -10.42 7.23 18.95
C ASN A 420 -10.99 5.86 19.40
N ASP A 421 -12.33 5.71 19.43
CA ASP A 421 -12.98 4.44 19.79
C ASP A 421 -12.99 3.45 18.64
N THR A 422 -11.81 2.97 18.33
CA THR A 422 -11.51 1.96 17.30
C THR A 422 -10.24 1.22 17.65
N GLU A 423 -10.09 0.00 17.17
CA GLU A 423 -8.85 -0.78 17.28
C GLU A 423 -7.72 -0.26 16.35
N TYR A 424 -8.08 0.57 15.39
CA TYR A 424 -7.18 1.11 14.38
C TYR A 424 -6.64 2.49 14.75
N GLY A 425 -5.62 2.92 14.02
CA GLY A 425 -5.01 4.24 14.19
C GLY A 425 -4.08 4.59 13.03
N LEU A 426 -4.53 4.36 11.77
CA LEU A 426 -3.68 4.64 10.61
C LEU A 426 -3.69 6.12 10.25
N ALA A 427 -4.88 6.66 9.96
CA ALA A 427 -5.04 8.05 9.55
C ALA A 427 -6.27 8.69 10.20
N ALA A 428 -6.33 10.02 10.16
CA ALA A 428 -7.46 10.84 10.58
C ALA A 428 -7.42 12.20 9.88
N ALA A 429 -8.57 12.90 9.83
CA ALA A 429 -8.61 14.30 9.40
C ALA A 429 -9.57 15.14 10.26
N VAL A 430 -9.33 16.46 10.28
CA VAL A 430 -10.20 17.46 10.90
C VAL A 430 -10.32 18.70 10.03
N TRP A 431 -11.54 19.21 9.90
CA TRP A 431 -11.87 20.43 9.16
C TRP A 431 -12.39 21.51 10.12
N THR A 432 -11.63 22.59 10.24
CA THR A 432 -11.94 23.74 11.11
C THR A 432 -11.20 24.99 10.64
N SER A 433 -11.78 26.14 10.80
CA SER A 433 -11.11 27.44 10.60
C SER A 433 -10.33 27.91 11.84
N ASN A 434 -10.54 27.27 13.00
CA ASN A 434 -9.90 27.64 14.24
C ASN A 434 -8.56 26.95 14.42
N LEU A 435 -7.45 27.68 14.36
CA LEU A 435 -6.09 27.17 14.49
C LEU A 435 -5.87 26.43 15.82
N THR A 436 -6.39 26.94 16.94
CA THR A 436 -6.24 26.30 18.25
C THR A 436 -6.95 24.94 18.27
N THR A 437 -8.19 24.87 17.77
CA THR A 437 -8.95 23.64 17.66
C THR A 437 -8.24 22.63 16.73
N ALA A 438 -7.68 23.09 15.59
CA ALA A 438 -6.92 22.25 14.68
C ALA A 438 -5.75 21.56 15.39
N HIS A 439 -4.95 22.33 16.15
CA HIS A 439 -3.82 21.79 16.92
C HIS A 439 -4.23 20.90 18.06
N ASP A 440 -5.28 21.26 18.82
CA ASP A 440 -5.78 20.47 19.95
C ASP A 440 -6.30 19.10 19.47
N VAL A 441 -7.20 19.10 18.48
CA VAL A 441 -7.77 17.88 17.94
C VAL A 441 -6.67 16.99 17.33
N SER A 442 -5.73 17.56 16.54
CA SER A 442 -4.64 16.78 15.95
C SER A 442 -3.79 16.06 16.99
N ARG A 443 -3.50 16.69 18.14
CA ARG A 443 -2.73 16.07 19.24
C ARG A 443 -3.51 14.96 19.95
N ARG A 444 -4.82 15.07 20.01
CA ARG A 444 -5.69 14.14 20.71
C ARG A 444 -6.06 12.91 19.87
N LEU A 445 -5.98 13.01 18.53
CA LEU A 445 -6.25 11.90 17.64
C LEU A 445 -5.11 10.86 17.67
N ARG A 446 -5.46 9.60 17.88
CA ARG A 446 -4.56 8.46 17.99
C ARG A 446 -4.34 7.81 16.61
N ALA A 447 -3.71 8.53 15.70
CA ALA A 447 -3.43 8.12 14.33
C ALA A 447 -1.99 8.45 13.92
N GLY A 448 -1.44 7.69 12.98
CA GLY A 448 -0.10 7.91 12.46
C GLY A 448 0.02 9.12 11.54
N THR A 449 -1.07 9.44 10.82
CA THR A 449 -1.19 10.64 9.98
C THR A 449 -2.47 11.38 10.36
N VAL A 450 -2.36 12.71 10.52
CA VAL A 450 -3.53 13.58 10.73
C VAL A 450 -3.49 14.72 9.74
N TRP A 451 -4.53 14.84 8.91
CA TRP A 451 -4.70 15.95 7.99
C TRP A 451 -5.58 17.06 8.59
N VAL A 452 -5.30 18.30 8.24
CA VAL A 452 -6.08 19.47 8.64
C VAL A 452 -6.52 20.21 7.40
N ASN A 453 -7.84 20.37 7.22
CA ASN A 453 -8.46 21.01 6.04
C ASN A 453 -8.07 20.39 4.69
N CYS A 454 -7.72 19.11 4.70
CA CYS A 454 -7.48 18.26 3.54
C CYS A 454 -7.68 16.79 3.92
N TYR A 455 -7.65 15.89 2.95
CA TYR A 455 -7.61 14.45 3.16
C TYR A 455 -6.76 13.80 2.09
N ASP A 456 -5.79 12.96 2.50
CA ASP A 456 -4.84 12.24 1.64
C ASP A 456 -4.08 13.15 0.64
N GLU A 457 -3.93 14.42 0.99
CA GLU A 457 -3.14 15.39 0.24
C GLU A 457 -1.71 15.44 0.79
N GLY A 458 -0.76 15.81 -0.07
CA GLY A 458 0.64 15.98 0.32
C GLY A 458 1.34 14.68 0.67
N GLY A 459 0.89 13.56 0.12
CA GLY A 459 1.43 12.22 0.36
C GLY A 459 2.87 11.99 -0.09
N ASP A 460 3.72 13.02 -0.09
CA ASP A 460 5.11 12.99 -0.50
C ASP A 460 5.93 11.97 0.31
N MET A 461 7.03 11.52 -0.29
CA MET A 461 8.00 10.60 0.31
C MET A 461 8.70 11.18 1.56
N ASN A 462 8.62 12.48 1.79
CA ASN A 462 9.20 13.15 2.97
C ASN A 462 8.49 12.84 4.30
N PHE A 463 7.23 12.40 4.25
CA PHE A 463 6.45 12.12 5.45
C PHE A 463 6.46 10.63 5.79
N PRO A 464 6.74 10.23 7.05
CA PRO A 464 6.64 8.84 7.45
C PRO A 464 5.17 8.39 7.41
N PHE A 465 4.94 7.19 6.92
CA PHE A 465 3.63 6.57 6.84
C PHE A 465 3.58 5.33 7.74
N GLY A 466 2.52 5.17 8.51
CA GLY A 466 2.29 3.99 9.35
C GLY A 466 1.35 4.24 10.50
N GLY A 467 0.81 3.16 11.06
CA GLY A 467 -0.29 3.20 12.01
C GLY A 467 0.12 3.19 13.48
N TYR A 468 -0.86 3.55 14.31
CA TYR A 468 -0.91 3.29 15.75
C TYR A 468 -1.79 2.05 15.99
N LYS A 469 -1.80 1.53 17.21
CA LYS A 469 -2.65 0.42 17.66
C LYS A 469 -2.54 -0.79 16.72
N GLN A 470 -3.67 -1.37 16.27
CA GLN A 470 -3.68 -2.54 15.38
C GLN A 470 -3.52 -2.18 13.89
N SER A 471 -3.23 -0.93 13.56
CA SER A 471 -2.86 -0.55 12.18
C SER A 471 -1.38 -0.80 11.88
N GLY A 472 -0.61 -1.31 12.82
CA GLY A 472 0.74 -1.80 12.56
C GLY A 472 1.83 -1.19 13.42
N ASN A 473 3.07 -1.43 13.00
CA ASN A 473 4.29 -0.95 13.65
C ASN A 473 5.33 -0.52 12.60
N GLY A 474 6.30 0.29 13.00
CA GLY A 474 7.28 0.86 12.06
C GLY A 474 6.72 2.00 11.23
N ARG A 475 7.47 2.40 10.23
CA ARG A 475 7.06 3.45 9.27
C ARG A 475 7.58 3.11 7.88
N ASP A 476 6.72 3.27 6.88
CA ASP A 476 7.09 3.37 5.47
C ASP A 476 7.34 4.82 5.11
N LYS A 477 7.93 5.07 3.95
CA LYS A 477 8.29 6.38 3.43
C LYS A 477 9.29 7.13 4.32
N SER A 478 9.75 8.27 3.88
CA SER A 478 10.77 9.12 4.52
C SER A 478 12.05 8.36 4.90
N LEU A 479 13.03 9.06 5.47
CA LEU A 479 14.27 8.43 5.97
C LEU A 479 14.00 7.43 7.11
N HIS A 480 12.88 7.55 7.81
CA HIS A 480 12.49 6.59 8.86
C HIS A 480 12.24 5.17 8.33
N ALA A 481 11.87 5.01 7.04
CA ALA A 481 11.73 3.68 6.45
C ALA A 481 13.03 2.88 6.45
N LEU A 482 14.20 3.55 6.37
CA LEU A 482 15.50 2.90 6.38
C LEU A 482 15.83 2.23 7.71
N GLU A 483 15.22 2.67 8.82
CA GLU A 483 15.41 2.08 10.15
C GLU A 483 14.93 0.61 10.20
N LYS A 484 13.96 0.25 9.36
CA LYS A 484 13.47 -1.13 9.26
C LYS A 484 14.47 -2.08 8.62
N TYR A 485 15.34 -1.57 7.79
CA TYR A 485 16.22 -2.32 6.89
C TYR A 485 17.69 -2.15 7.22
N THR A 486 18.00 -1.53 8.37
CA THR A 486 19.36 -1.34 8.86
C THR A 486 19.50 -1.76 10.32
N GLU A 487 20.71 -2.20 10.68
CA GLU A 487 21.14 -2.45 12.05
C GLU A 487 22.16 -1.38 12.46
N LEU A 488 22.08 -0.93 13.73
CA LEU A 488 23.10 -0.07 14.32
C LEU A 488 24.21 -0.95 14.90
N LYS A 489 25.46 -0.68 14.48
CA LYS A 489 26.64 -1.34 15.03
C LYS A 489 27.54 -0.32 15.74
N SER A 490 27.84 -0.58 17.01
CA SER A 490 28.82 0.20 17.75
C SER A 490 30.21 -0.42 17.62
N THR A 491 31.20 0.36 17.21
CA THR A 491 32.59 -0.03 17.15
C THR A 491 33.42 0.87 18.06
N LEU A 492 34.07 0.29 19.06
CA LEU A 492 34.95 1.03 19.98
C LEU A 492 36.40 0.68 19.65
N ILE A 493 37.17 1.70 19.31
CA ILE A 493 38.60 1.58 18.96
C ILE A 493 39.42 2.20 20.10
N ARG A 494 40.22 1.37 20.78
CA ARG A 494 41.14 1.86 21.81
C ARG A 494 42.37 2.48 21.14
N LEU A 495 42.60 3.72 21.48
CA LEU A 495 43.85 4.42 21.11
C LEU A 495 44.98 4.04 22.10
N ARG A 496 46.19 4.18 21.67
CA ARG A 496 47.37 3.86 22.49
C ARG A 496 47.50 4.80 23.69
#